data_24ff7fc333c35abec97ebb74a07247ba
#
_entry.id   24ff7fc333c35abec97ebb74a07247ba
#
_cell.length_a   1.000
_cell.length_b   1.000
_cell.length_c   1.000
_cell.angle_alpha   90.00
_cell.angle_beta   90.00
_cell.angle_gamma   90.00
#
_symmetry.space_group_name_H-M   'P 1'
#
loop_
_entity.id
_entity.type
_entity.pdbx_description
1 polymer ?
#
loop_
_entity_poly.entity_id
_entity_poly.type
_entity_poly.pdbx_seq_one_letter_code
_entity_poly.pdbx_strand_id
1 'polypeptide(L)'
;DASWSRGLGDVYKRQVCLLLLSLLISIYIALDRVREDKIISIVLSIALFGILLREIDIEDFNVPMWVVAIGSGDGRTLLLSIMLAPVLLFMIVKYQKYYDLVKKYFLSQVGLSLVLSFCLLLIGSMFEHEYLLSRTLIEESFELIAYGLLFRAVFIMSQSEIKV
;
A
#
# COMPACT_ATOMS: atom_id res chain seq x y z
N ASP A 1 32.00 9.15 -3.95
CA ASP A 1 30.67 9.56 -4.42
C ASP A 1 29.58 9.55 -3.37
N ALA A 2 29.88 10.18 -2.22
CA ALA A 2 28.96 10.29 -1.08
C ALA A 2 27.72 11.19 -1.31
N SER A 3 27.63 11.88 -2.45
CA SER A 3 26.46 12.71 -2.79
C SER A 3 25.28 11.87 -3.29
N TRP A 4 25.55 10.78 -3.97
CA TRP A 4 24.56 9.86 -4.51
C TRP A 4 23.86 9.05 -3.41
N SER A 5 24.63 8.51 -2.46
CA SER A 5 24.09 7.75 -1.34
C SER A 5 23.18 8.59 -0.42
N ARG A 6 23.43 9.90 -0.33
CA ARG A 6 22.55 10.82 0.40
C ARG A 6 21.23 11.08 -0.34
N GLY A 7 21.25 11.18 -1.67
CA GLY A 7 20.04 11.38 -2.47
C GLY A 7 19.08 10.19 -2.41
N LEU A 8 19.58 8.98 -2.54
CA LEU A 8 18.79 7.75 -2.43
C LEU A 8 18.18 7.59 -1.03
N GLY A 9 18.95 7.84 0.02
CA GLY A 9 18.42 7.79 1.39
C GLY A 9 17.29 8.79 1.67
N ASP A 10 17.27 9.92 0.98
CA ASP A 10 16.21 10.92 1.12
C ASP A 10 14.94 10.54 0.34
N VAL A 11 15.04 9.87 -0.80
CA VAL A 11 13.89 9.32 -1.55
C VAL A 11 13.23 8.22 -0.75
N TYR A 12 13.97 7.27 -0.24
CA TYR A 12 13.50 6.19 0.62
C TYR A 12 12.71 6.71 1.84
N LYS A 13 13.25 7.72 2.55
CA LYS A 13 12.54 8.34 3.69
C LYS A 13 11.20 8.93 3.28
N ARG A 14 11.11 9.55 2.09
CA ARG A 14 9.87 10.13 1.58
C ARG A 14 8.85 9.05 1.23
N GLN A 15 9.28 7.94 0.64
CA GLN A 15 8.43 6.79 0.32
C GLN A 15 7.81 6.20 1.59
N VAL A 16 8.62 5.89 2.59
CA VAL A 16 8.15 5.37 3.89
C VAL A 16 7.21 6.34 4.58
N CYS A 17 7.51 7.64 4.56
CA CYS A 17 6.64 8.67 5.14
C CYS A 17 5.27 8.72 4.46
N LEU A 18 5.21 8.70 3.12
CA LEU A 18 3.96 8.70 2.37
C LEU A 18 3.13 7.44 2.66
N LEU A 19 3.77 6.28 2.72
CA LEU A 19 3.11 5.02 3.04
C LEU A 19 2.56 5.00 4.48
N LEU A 20 3.34 5.48 5.45
CA LEU A 20 2.91 5.60 6.85
C LEU A 20 1.70 6.53 6.97
N LEU A 21 1.73 7.71 6.36
CA LEU A 21 0.61 8.64 6.39
C LEU A 21 -0.63 8.02 5.72
N SER A 22 -0.46 7.37 4.58
CA SER A 22 -1.55 6.67 3.89
C SER A 22 -2.16 5.57 4.76
N LEU A 23 -1.33 4.78 5.42
CA LEU A 23 -1.75 3.71 6.32
C LEU A 23 -2.53 4.28 7.51
N LEU A 24 -2.03 5.32 8.17
CA LEU A 24 -2.69 5.94 9.32
C LEU A 24 -4.06 6.52 8.95
N ILE A 25 -4.17 7.21 7.81
CA ILE A 25 -5.45 7.74 7.33
C ILE A 25 -6.41 6.60 6.98
N SER A 26 -5.91 5.54 6.31
CA SER A 26 -6.74 4.38 5.96
C SER A 26 -7.26 3.65 7.20
N ILE A 27 -6.43 3.48 8.23
CA ILE A 27 -6.86 2.91 9.53
C ILE A 27 -7.89 3.81 10.20
N TYR A 28 -7.68 5.14 10.20
CA TYR A 28 -8.65 6.07 10.74
C TYR A 28 -10.04 5.91 10.11
N ILE A 29 -10.09 5.82 8.77
CA ILE A 29 -11.34 5.56 8.03
C ILE A 29 -11.93 4.20 8.38
N ALA A 30 -11.10 3.16 8.51
CA ALA A 30 -11.53 1.80 8.84
C ALA A 30 -12.14 1.69 10.26
N LEU A 31 -11.68 2.54 11.19
CA LEU A 31 -12.20 2.59 12.56
C LEU A 31 -13.54 3.34 12.68
N ASP A 32 -13.88 4.16 11.70
CA ASP A 32 -15.18 4.85 11.69
C ASP A 32 -16.31 3.85 11.48
N ARG A 33 -17.17 3.70 12.53
CA ARG A 33 -18.24 2.71 12.54
C ARG A 33 -19.41 3.07 11.62
N VAL A 34 -19.56 4.32 11.26
CA VAL A 34 -20.69 4.84 10.50
C VAL A 34 -20.47 4.68 8.99
N ARG A 35 -19.24 4.58 8.55
CA ARG A 35 -18.90 4.53 7.12
C ARG A 35 -19.19 3.15 6.51
N GLU A 36 -19.87 3.15 5.38
CA GLU A 36 -20.16 1.92 4.61
C GLU A 36 -18.92 1.40 3.86
N ASP A 37 -17.99 2.29 3.54
CA ASP A 37 -16.75 1.99 2.81
C ASP A 37 -15.62 1.47 3.71
N LYS A 38 -15.86 1.31 5.02
CA LYS A 38 -14.85 0.83 5.96
C LYS A 38 -14.17 -0.48 5.56
N ILE A 39 -14.90 -1.38 4.87
CA ILE A 39 -14.34 -2.66 4.45
C ILE A 39 -13.26 -2.47 3.39
N ILE A 40 -13.45 -1.51 2.48
CA ILE A 40 -12.46 -1.15 1.47
C ILE A 40 -11.23 -0.54 2.15
N SER A 41 -11.45 0.31 3.16
CA SER A 41 -10.35 0.89 3.95
C SER A 41 -9.58 -0.18 4.72
N ILE A 42 -10.24 -1.21 5.25
CA ILE A 42 -9.55 -2.33 5.91
C ILE A 42 -8.67 -3.07 4.90
N VAL A 43 -9.20 -3.42 3.71
CA VAL A 43 -8.40 -4.07 2.65
C VAL A 43 -7.22 -3.21 2.25
N LEU A 44 -7.46 -1.91 2.06
CA LEU A 44 -6.42 -0.95 1.69
C LEU A 44 -5.37 -0.79 2.79
N SER A 45 -5.78 -0.77 4.07
CA SER A 45 -4.84 -0.74 5.20
C SER A 45 -3.93 -1.97 5.25
N ILE A 46 -4.49 -3.16 5.00
CA ILE A 46 -3.70 -4.40 4.96
C ILE A 46 -2.70 -4.34 3.78
N ALA A 47 -3.15 -3.88 2.61
CA ALA A 47 -2.28 -3.73 1.44
C ALA A 47 -1.15 -2.71 1.69
N LEU A 48 -1.48 -1.53 2.23
CA LEU A 48 -0.50 -0.49 2.58
C LEU A 48 0.49 -0.97 3.64
N PHE A 49 0.03 -1.72 4.63
CA PHE A 49 0.88 -2.35 5.63
C PHE A 49 1.86 -3.35 4.99
N GLY A 50 1.39 -4.16 4.04
CA GLY A 50 2.24 -5.10 3.31
C GLY A 50 3.31 -4.41 2.46
N ILE A 51 2.95 -3.31 1.77
CA ILE A 51 3.91 -2.50 1.01
C ILE A 51 4.91 -1.85 1.97
N LEU A 52 4.45 -1.31 3.09
CA LEU A 52 5.32 -0.70 4.10
C LEU A 52 6.33 -1.70 4.68
N LEU A 53 5.91 -2.95 4.96
CA LEU A 53 6.80 -4.02 5.40
C LEU A 53 7.80 -4.44 4.31
N ARG A 54 7.47 -4.25 3.04
CA ARG A 54 8.40 -4.47 1.93
C ARG A 54 9.47 -3.38 1.89
N GLU A 55 9.05 -2.11 2.04
CA GLU A 55 9.95 -0.96 2.01
C GLU A 55 10.88 -0.91 3.23
N ILE A 56 10.36 -1.27 4.39
CA ILE A 56 11.18 -1.35 5.60
C ILE A 56 11.84 -2.72 5.58
N ASP A 57 13.10 -2.78 5.14
CA ASP A 57 13.88 -4.01 5.20
C ASP A 57 14.18 -4.36 6.67
N ILE A 58 13.29 -5.20 7.24
CA ILE A 58 13.34 -5.57 8.67
C ILE A 58 14.64 -6.33 8.99
N GLU A 59 15.27 -6.95 7.99
CA GLU A 59 16.52 -7.69 8.16
C GLU A 59 17.68 -6.77 8.53
N ASP A 60 17.64 -5.51 8.12
CA ASP A 60 18.67 -4.50 8.44
C ASP A 60 18.59 -3.99 9.90
N PHE A 61 17.48 -4.29 10.60
CA PHE A 61 17.31 -3.85 11.98
C PHE A 61 17.75 -4.92 12.96
N ASN A 62 18.40 -4.51 14.03
CA ASN A 62 18.80 -5.40 15.14
C ASN A 62 17.59 -5.79 15.99
N VAL A 63 16.63 -6.50 15.38
CA VAL A 63 15.40 -6.97 16.03
C VAL A 63 15.44 -8.47 16.28
N PRO A 64 14.62 -9.00 17.22
CA PRO A 64 14.56 -10.44 17.48
C PRO A 64 14.23 -11.24 16.22
N MET A 65 14.84 -12.41 16.07
CA MET A 65 14.70 -13.27 14.87
C MET A 65 13.26 -13.64 14.52
N TRP A 66 12.37 -13.71 15.50
CA TRP A 66 10.94 -13.96 15.25
C TRP A 66 10.24 -12.79 14.55
N VAL A 67 10.69 -11.53 14.80
CA VAL A 67 10.17 -10.34 14.10
C VAL A 67 10.61 -10.37 12.65
N VAL A 68 11.88 -10.70 12.39
CA VAL A 68 12.41 -10.89 11.03
C VAL A 68 11.62 -11.99 10.32
N ALA A 69 11.45 -13.15 10.96
CA ALA A 69 10.72 -14.28 10.36
C ALA A 69 9.27 -13.95 9.98
N ILE A 70 8.58 -13.07 10.72
CA ILE A 70 7.19 -12.66 10.42
C ILE A 70 7.16 -11.51 9.39
N GLY A 71 8.12 -10.61 9.44
CA GLY A 71 8.10 -9.37 8.64
C GLY A 71 8.78 -9.47 7.28
N SER A 72 9.54 -10.53 7.00
CA SER A 72 10.25 -10.73 5.74
C SER A 72 9.77 -11.96 4.98
N GLY A 73 10.04 -12.01 3.69
CA GLY A 73 9.83 -13.17 2.83
C GLY A 73 8.47 -13.85 2.97
N ASP A 74 8.49 -15.17 3.20
CA ASP A 74 7.30 -16.01 3.32
C ASP A 74 6.46 -15.68 4.55
N GLY A 75 7.09 -15.27 5.65
CA GLY A 75 6.40 -14.88 6.87
C GLY A 75 5.50 -13.67 6.66
N ARG A 76 5.97 -12.64 5.94
CA ARG A 76 5.18 -11.49 5.55
C ARG A 76 3.97 -11.89 4.71
N THR A 77 4.18 -12.77 3.71
CA THR A 77 3.11 -13.27 2.85
C THR A 77 2.06 -14.03 3.65
N LEU A 78 2.49 -14.87 4.58
CA LEU A 78 1.60 -15.62 5.48
C LEU A 78 0.81 -14.67 6.39
N LEU A 79 1.47 -13.71 7.01
CA LEU A 79 0.83 -12.70 7.86
C LEU A 79 -0.27 -11.94 7.11
N LEU A 80 0.05 -11.41 5.93
CA LEU A 80 -0.89 -10.68 5.09
C LEU A 80 -2.05 -11.56 4.64
N SER A 81 -1.79 -12.82 4.31
CA SER A 81 -2.83 -13.79 3.93
C SER A 81 -3.78 -14.06 5.08
N ILE A 82 -3.28 -14.24 6.31
CA ILE A 82 -4.10 -14.43 7.51
C ILE A 82 -4.97 -13.20 7.79
N MET A 83 -4.44 -11.99 7.58
CA MET A 83 -5.21 -10.76 7.77
C MET A 83 -6.26 -10.55 6.68
N LEU A 84 -5.92 -10.86 5.43
CA LEU A 84 -6.79 -10.58 4.27
C LEU A 84 -7.89 -11.63 4.08
N ALA A 85 -7.59 -12.91 4.32
CA ALA A 85 -8.52 -14.02 4.09
C ALA A 85 -9.89 -13.84 4.77
N PRO A 86 -10.01 -13.50 6.07
CA PRO A 86 -11.30 -13.32 6.72
C PRO A 86 -12.08 -12.13 6.14
N VAL A 87 -11.40 -11.07 5.72
CA VAL A 87 -12.03 -9.89 5.11
C VAL A 87 -12.61 -10.24 3.74
N LEU A 88 -11.85 -10.95 2.91
CA LEU A 88 -12.31 -11.41 1.60
C LEU A 88 -13.45 -12.41 1.73
N LEU A 89 -13.36 -13.37 2.65
CA LEU A 89 -14.45 -14.31 2.95
C LEU A 89 -15.74 -13.56 3.33
N PHE A 90 -15.64 -12.58 4.21
CA PHE A 90 -16.78 -11.76 4.59
C PHE A 90 -17.39 -11.00 3.41
N MET A 91 -16.56 -10.45 2.52
CA MET A 91 -17.01 -9.77 1.30
C MET A 91 -17.70 -10.75 0.35
N ILE A 92 -17.19 -11.97 0.21
CA ILE A 92 -17.80 -13.02 -0.63
C ILE A 92 -19.15 -13.43 -0.09
N VAL A 93 -19.26 -13.68 1.21
CA VAL A 93 -20.55 -14.05 1.85
C VAL A 93 -21.61 -12.95 1.69
N LYS A 94 -21.18 -11.70 1.71
CA LYS A 94 -22.06 -10.53 1.50
C LYS A 94 -21.89 -9.90 0.11
N TYR A 95 -21.64 -10.74 -0.91
CA TYR A 95 -21.31 -10.34 -2.26
C TYR A 95 -22.26 -9.27 -2.84
N GLN A 96 -23.57 -9.45 -2.71
CA GLN A 96 -24.53 -8.51 -3.27
C GLN A 96 -24.35 -7.08 -2.77
N LYS A 97 -24.06 -6.91 -1.46
CA LYS A 97 -23.83 -5.59 -0.87
C LYS A 97 -22.50 -4.97 -1.35
N TYR A 98 -21.43 -5.76 -1.39
CA TYR A 98 -20.09 -5.23 -1.66
C TYR A 98 -19.77 -5.13 -3.14
N TYR A 99 -20.47 -5.86 -4.02
CA TYR A 99 -20.27 -5.76 -5.46
C TYR A 99 -20.53 -4.34 -5.99
N ASP A 100 -21.69 -3.77 -5.64
CA ASP A 100 -22.04 -2.41 -6.08
C ASP A 100 -21.11 -1.35 -5.48
N LEU A 101 -20.71 -1.55 -4.22
CA LEU A 101 -19.77 -0.68 -3.53
C LEU A 101 -18.39 -0.70 -4.25
N VAL A 102 -17.83 -1.88 -4.50
CA VAL A 102 -16.54 -2.05 -5.19
C VAL A 102 -16.60 -1.47 -6.59
N LYS A 103 -17.67 -1.74 -7.35
CA LYS A 103 -17.88 -1.18 -8.69
C LYS A 103 -17.90 0.35 -8.66
N LYS A 104 -18.62 0.95 -7.72
CA LYS A 104 -18.67 2.42 -7.54
C LYS A 104 -17.28 2.98 -7.24
N TYR A 105 -16.51 2.30 -6.39
CA TYR A 105 -15.14 2.70 -6.08
C TYR A 105 -14.21 2.61 -7.28
N PHE A 106 -14.23 1.52 -8.04
CA PHE A 106 -13.39 1.36 -9.23
C PHE A 106 -13.64 2.43 -10.29
N LEU A 107 -14.88 2.91 -10.43
CA LEU A 107 -15.26 3.97 -11.37
C LEU A 107 -15.05 5.38 -10.82
N SER A 108 -14.63 5.51 -9.56
CA SER A 108 -14.36 6.79 -8.91
C SER A 108 -12.92 7.27 -9.13
N GLN A 109 -12.65 8.55 -8.76
CA GLN A 109 -11.29 9.08 -8.76
C GLN A 109 -10.35 8.31 -7.81
N VAL A 110 -10.90 7.76 -6.72
CA VAL A 110 -10.16 6.91 -5.79
C VAL A 110 -9.70 5.65 -6.49
N GLY A 111 -10.63 4.93 -7.14
CA GLY A 111 -10.33 3.70 -7.87
C GLY A 111 -9.33 3.92 -9.00
N LEU A 112 -9.50 5.00 -9.78
CA LEU A 112 -8.54 5.35 -10.82
C LEU A 112 -7.12 5.57 -10.26
N SER A 113 -7.00 6.31 -9.15
CA SER A 113 -5.71 6.54 -8.51
C SER A 113 -5.07 5.23 -7.99
N LEU A 114 -5.88 4.31 -7.44
CA LEU A 114 -5.41 2.99 -6.98
C LEU A 114 -4.94 2.12 -8.15
N VAL A 115 -5.70 2.08 -9.25
CA VAL A 115 -5.33 1.31 -10.45
C VAL A 115 -4.04 1.85 -11.06
N LEU A 116 -3.93 3.17 -11.22
CA LEU A 116 -2.71 3.80 -11.74
C LEU A 116 -1.50 3.53 -10.84
N SER A 117 -1.68 3.64 -9.51
CA SER A 117 -0.61 3.31 -8.56
C SER A 117 -0.15 1.86 -8.72
N PHE A 118 -1.10 0.92 -8.78
CA PHE A 118 -0.79 -0.50 -8.96
C PHE A 118 -0.06 -0.77 -10.29
N CYS A 119 -0.50 -0.16 -11.40
CA CYS A 119 0.19 -0.26 -12.69
C CYS A 119 1.63 0.27 -12.62
N LEU A 120 1.86 1.41 -11.94
CA LEU A 120 3.20 1.97 -11.78
C LEU A 120 4.10 1.07 -10.92
N LEU A 121 3.58 0.46 -9.86
CA LEU A 121 4.33 -0.52 -9.06
C LEU A 121 4.69 -1.76 -9.89
N LEU A 122 3.78 -2.26 -10.71
CA LEU A 122 4.08 -3.38 -11.62
C LEU A 122 5.14 -3.00 -12.66
N ILE A 123 5.07 -1.80 -13.22
CA ILE A 123 6.08 -1.31 -14.17
C ILE A 123 7.43 -1.17 -13.45
N GLY A 124 7.45 -0.57 -12.25
CA GLY A 124 8.67 -0.45 -11.43
C GLY A 124 9.33 -1.81 -11.19
N SER A 125 8.55 -2.82 -10.77
CA SER A 125 9.08 -4.16 -10.49
C SER A 125 9.65 -4.88 -11.72
N MET A 126 9.23 -4.52 -12.94
CA MET A 126 9.83 -5.07 -14.17
C MET A 126 11.25 -4.57 -14.40
N PHE A 127 11.61 -3.42 -13.83
CA PHE A 127 12.96 -2.87 -13.93
C PHE A 127 13.93 -3.40 -12.85
N GLU A 128 13.44 -4.06 -11.81
CA GLU A 128 14.23 -4.60 -10.69
C GLU A 128 15.30 -5.64 -11.13
N HIS A 129 15.10 -6.33 -12.25
CA HIS A 129 15.91 -7.47 -12.67
C HIS A 129 17.16 -7.15 -13.51
N GLU A 130 17.51 -5.89 -13.76
CA GLU A 130 18.68 -5.56 -14.58
C GLU A 130 19.64 -4.56 -13.93
N TYR A 131 20.93 -4.89 -13.90
CA TYR A 131 22.03 -4.23 -13.19
C TYR A 131 22.53 -2.89 -13.80
N LEU A 132 21.68 -1.96 -14.17
CA LEU A 132 22.09 -0.64 -14.68
C LEU A 132 21.71 0.47 -13.69
N LEU A 133 22.70 1.32 -13.34
CA LEU A 133 22.57 2.42 -12.37
C LEU A 133 21.42 3.40 -12.70
N SER A 134 21.13 3.62 -13.97
CA SER A 134 20.02 4.45 -14.43
C SER A 134 18.64 3.83 -14.18
N ARG A 135 18.56 2.51 -13.96
CA ARG A 135 17.31 1.78 -13.71
C ARG A 135 16.81 1.93 -12.29
N THR A 136 17.70 1.92 -11.31
CA THR A 136 17.33 2.14 -9.90
C THR A 136 16.63 3.49 -9.73
N LEU A 137 17.09 4.53 -10.42
CA LEU A 137 16.44 5.85 -10.40
C LEU A 137 15.03 5.83 -11.03
N ILE A 138 14.89 5.08 -12.13
CA ILE A 138 13.59 4.94 -12.82
C ILE A 138 12.61 4.18 -11.92
N GLU A 139 13.03 3.06 -11.36
CA GLU A 139 12.25 2.24 -10.44
C GLU A 139 11.79 3.06 -9.23
N GLU A 140 12.72 3.70 -8.51
CA GLU A 140 12.40 4.56 -7.36
C GLU A 140 11.47 5.72 -7.72
N SER A 141 11.59 6.26 -8.95
CA SER A 141 10.71 7.31 -9.44
C SER A 141 9.27 6.80 -9.64
N PHE A 142 9.11 5.61 -10.24
CA PHE A 142 7.80 4.98 -10.42
C PHE A 142 7.16 4.64 -9.07
N GLU A 143 7.92 4.11 -8.14
CA GLU A 143 7.44 3.79 -6.79
C GLU A 143 7.01 5.06 -6.03
N LEU A 144 7.82 6.13 -6.08
CA LEU A 144 7.48 7.39 -5.43
C LEU A 144 6.19 7.99 -5.99
N ILE A 145 6.00 7.98 -7.32
CA ILE A 145 4.76 8.44 -7.95
C ILE A 145 3.58 7.54 -7.54
N ALA A 146 3.78 6.22 -7.53
CA ALA A 146 2.77 5.27 -7.12
C ALA A 146 2.33 5.51 -5.66
N TYR A 147 3.24 5.74 -4.75
CA TYR A 147 2.94 6.04 -3.34
C TYR A 147 2.27 7.39 -3.17
N GLY A 148 2.61 8.38 -3.99
CA GLY A 148 1.90 9.65 -4.07
C GLY A 148 0.44 9.48 -4.52
N LEU A 149 0.18 8.59 -5.49
CA LEU A 149 -1.17 8.25 -5.94
C LEU A 149 -1.96 7.47 -4.88
N LEU A 150 -1.33 6.55 -4.15
CA LEU A 150 -1.92 5.87 -3.00
C LEU A 150 -2.32 6.86 -1.91
N PHE A 151 -1.43 7.77 -1.54
CA PHE A 151 -1.72 8.83 -0.57
C PHE A 151 -2.90 9.70 -1.04
N ARG A 152 -2.89 10.13 -2.31
CA ARG A 152 -3.99 10.90 -2.90
C ARG A 152 -5.32 10.14 -2.82
N ALA A 153 -5.33 8.84 -3.16
CA ALA A 153 -6.53 8.01 -3.11
C ALA A 153 -7.12 7.97 -1.69
N VAL A 154 -6.29 7.68 -0.69
CA VAL A 154 -6.70 7.62 0.71
C VAL A 154 -7.15 9.00 1.21
N PHE A 155 -6.47 10.06 0.81
CA PHE A 155 -6.83 11.44 1.18
C PHE A 155 -8.20 11.84 0.62
N ILE A 156 -8.47 11.58 -0.68
CA ILE A 156 -9.81 11.82 -1.27
C ILE A 156 -10.86 10.98 -0.53
N MET A 157 -10.54 9.73 -0.22
CA MET A 157 -11.43 8.84 0.52
C MET A 157 -11.76 9.37 1.92
N SER A 158 -10.79 10.02 2.60
CA SER A 158 -11.01 10.61 3.91
C SER A 158 -11.94 11.83 3.88
N GLN A 159 -11.93 12.57 2.77
CA GLN A 159 -12.78 13.77 2.59
C GLN A 159 -14.17 13.42 2.05
N SER A 160 -14.31 12.31 1.33
CA SER A 160 -15.60 11.89 0.80
C SER A 160 -16.42 11.21 1.89
N GLU A 161 -17.34 11.93 2.54
CA GLU A 161 -18.50 11.28 3.13
C GLU A 161 -19.31 10.70 1.96
N ILE A 162 -19.05 9.46 1.59
CA ILE A 162 -19.91 8.77 0.64
C ILE A 162 -21.19 8.41 1.41
N LYS A 163 -22.07 9.38 1.48
CA LYS A 163 -23.47 9.12 1.81
C LYS A 163 -24.04 8.28 0.66
N VAL A 164 -24.30 7.02 0.94
CA VAL A 164 -25.05 6.14 0.05
C VAL A 164 -26.54 6.39 0.25
#